data_46d77221e282d5293264af8fc9d47cff
#
_entry.id   46d77221e282d5293264af8fc9d47cff
#
_cell.length_a   1.000
_cell.length_b   1.000
_cell.length_c   1.000
_cell.angle_alpha   90.00
_cell.angle_beta   90.00
_cell.angle_gamma   90.00
#
_symmetry.space_group_name_H-M   'P 1'
#
loop_
_entity.id
_entity.type
_entity.pdbx_description
1 polymer ?
#
loop_
_entity_poly.entity_id
_entity_poly.type
_entity_poly.pdbx_seq_one_letter_code
_entity_poly.pdbx_strand_id
1 'polypeptide(L)'
;MIYGNVVLHFWSGTGNSYQVACWLAEQAEKKGVTAEVLTLEQAALAQKTTDSAGRLMGLVFPTHGFTAPWQVLKSAWRLPRGRAGRAFCATTRAGLKFGPLFIPGISASAPFIVSLLLFLKGYRVRGVMSVDMPSNWFSLHPIQSRKKQEAIILRARPRVMGFIERLLDGGSVWCTRNNFFEIIWGLLLSWISVA
;
A
#
# COMPACT_ATOMS: atom_id res chain seq x y z
N MET A 1 4.18 -23.11 1.15
CA MET A 1 3.78 -21.73 0.83
C MET A 1 3.26 -21.66 -0.59
N ILE A 2 2.31 -20.78 -0.86
CA ILE A 2 1.66 -20.69 -2.18
C ILE A 2 2.46 -19.81 -3.15
N TYR A 3 3.39 -19.01 -2.62
CA TYR A 3 4.20 -18.06 -3.39
C TYR A 3 5.68 -18.38 -3.22
N GLY A 4 6.43 -18.38 -4.32
CA GLY A 4 7.90 -18.49 -4.34
C GLY A 4 8.58 -17.12 -4.38
N ASN A 5 7.86 -16.08 -4.81
CA ASN A 5 8.41 -14.74 -4.98
C ASN A 5 7.37 -13.65 -4.68
N VAL A 6 7.80 -12.55 -4.06
CA VAL A 6 7.04 -11.31 -3.85
C VAL A 6 7.75 -10.17 -4.58
N VAL A 7 7.03 -9.47 -5.45
CA VAL A 7 7.56 -8.29 -6.13
C VAL A 7 6.78 -7.06 -5.67
N LEU A 8 7.47 -6.13 -5.04
CA LEU A 8 6.92 -4.93 -4.45
C LEU A 8 7.28 -3.72 -5.32
N HIS A 9 6.28 -3.16 -5.96
CA HIS A 9 6.42 -1.91 -6.71
C HIS A 9 6.02 -0.76 -5.81
N PHE A 10 6.91 0.19 -5.58
CA PHE A 10 6.58 1.32 -4.73
C PHE A 10 6.71 2.67 -5.44
N TRP A 11 5.93 3.64 -4.97
CA TRP A 11 6.08 5.05 -5.23
C TRP A 11 6.09 5.80 -3.90
N SER A 12 7.09 6.68 -3.69
CA SER A 12 7.27 7.35 -2.41
C SER A 12 7.93 8.72 -2.60
N GLY A 13 7.28 9.80 -2.17
CA GLY A 13 7.88 11.14 -2.16
C GLY A 13 8.80 11.38 -0.96
N THR A 14 8.50 10.80 0.20
CA THR A 14 9.18 11.10 1.48
C THR A 14 9.72 9.86 2.20
N GLY A 15 9.75 8.70 1.53
CA GLY A 15 10.31 7.47 2.07
C GLY A 15 9.32 6.56 2.83
N ASN A 16 8.14 7.04 3.25
CA ASN A 16 7.20 6.24 4.04
C ASN A 16 6.74 4.97 3.31
N SER A 17 6.34 5.08 2.04
CA SER A 17 5.91 3.92 1.26
C SER A 17 7.07 2.97 0.95
N TYR A 18 8.28 3.49 0.72
CA TYR A 18 9.48 2.69 0.59
C TYR A 18 9.73 1.87 1.85
N GLN A 19 9.65 2.50 3.02
CA GLN A 19 9.84 1.81 4.29
C GLN A 19 8.83 0.69 4.51
N VAL A 20 7.56 0.91 4.15
CA VAL A 20 6.52 -0.14 4.19
C VAL A 20 6.85 -1.28 3.23
N ALA A 21 7.32 -0.98 2.01
CA ALA A 21 7.76 -1.99 1.06
C ALA A 21 8.94 -2.83 1.62
N CYS A 22 9.91 -2.19 2.27
CA CYS A 22 11.03 -2.90 2.91
C CYS A 22 10.55 -3.84 4.03
N TRP A 23 9.57 -3.45 4.87
CA TRP A 23 9.03 -4.33 5.90
C TRP A 23 8.26 -5.52 5.33
N LEU A 24 7.53 -5.32 4.24
CA LEU A 24 6.86 -6.40 3.52
C LEU A 24 7.87 -7.41 2.96
N ALA A 25 8.96 -6.91 2.35
CA ALA A 25 10.05 -7.74 1.83
C ALA A 25 10.74 -8.51 2.96
N GLU A 26 11.16 -7.82 4.02
CA GLU A 26 11.81 -8.43 5.19
C GLU A 26 10.99 -9.60 5.77
N GLN A 27 9.66 -9.41 5.88
CA GLN A 27 8.81 -10.48 6.40
C GLN A 27 8.62 -11.62 5.41
N ALA A 28 8.57 -11.35 4.12
CA ALA A 28 8.52 -12.39 3.10
C ALA A 28 9.79 -13.25 3.12
N GLU A 29 10.96 -12.62 3.21
CA GLU A 29 12.25 -13.30 3.30
C GLU A 29 12.38 -14.13 4.57
N LYS A 30 11.91 -13.63 5.72
CA LYS A 30 11.84 -14.41 6.97
C LYS A 30 10.98 -15.67 6.86
N LYS A 31 10.00 -15.65 5.97
CA LYS A 31 9.17 -16.82 5.64
C LYS A 31 9.75 -17.67 4.52
N GLY A 32 10.98 -17.40 4.04
CA GLY A 32 11.62 -18.16 2.99
C GLY A 32 11.10 -17.88 1.57
N VAL A 33 10.40 -16.75 1.38
CA VAL A 33 9.92 -16.28 0.08
C VAL A 33 10.84 -15.18 -0.40
N THR A 34 11.40 -15.30 -1.61
CA THR A 34 12.24 -14.25 -2.19
C THR A 34 11.44 -12.96 -2.37
N ALA A 35 12.05 -11.82 -2.10
CA ALA A 35 11.39 -10.53 -2.23
C ALA A 35 12.23 -9.54 -3.04
N GLU A 36 11.57 -8.77 -3.89
CA GLU A 36 12.17 -7.73 -4.70
C GLU A 36 11.41 -6.41 -4.49
N VAL A 37 12.15 -5.33 -4.23
CA VAL A 37 11.57 -3.99 -4.03
C VAL A 37 12.03 -3.08 -5.16
N LEU A 38 11.10 -2.63 -5.99
CA LEU A 38 11.35 -1.85 -7.19
C LEU A 38 10.56 -0.54 -7.15
N THR A 39 11.11 0.52 -7.70
CA THR A 39 10.32 1.72 -7.98
C THR A 39 9.31 1.43 -9.10
N LEU A 40 8.24 2.24 -9.20
CA LEU A 40 7.29 2.10 -10.32
C LEU A 40 7.94 2.30 -11.69
N GLU A 41 8.98 3.13 -11.78
CA GLU A 41 9.76 3.34 -13.00
C GLU A 41 10.55 2.09 -13.38
N GLN A 42 11.24 1.48 -12.43
CA GLN A 42 11.96 0.21 -12.61
C GLN A 42 11.01 -0.94 -12.99
N ALA A 43 9.83 -0.97 -12.36
CA ALA A 43 8.78 -1.93 -12.70
C ALA A 43 8.36 -1.86 -14.17
N ALA A 44 8.22 -0.66 -14.71
CA ALA A 44 7.85 -0.46 -16.11
C ALA A 44 8.89 -1.03 -17.09
N LEU A 45 10.17 -1.07 -16.70
CA LEU A 45 11.27 -1.63 -17.49
C LEU A 45 11.36 -3.15 -17.33
N ALA A 46 11.11 -3.67 -16.11
CA ALA A 46 11.21 -5.09 -15.78
C ALA A 46 10.03 -5.95 -16.28
N GLN A 47 8.95 -5.35 -16.74
CA GLN A 47 7.69 -6.01 -17.13
C GLN A 47 7.78 -7.00 -18.31
N LYS A 48 8.95 -7.19 -18.93
CA LYS A 48 9.15 -8.13 -20.04
C LYS A 48 9.16 -9.61 -19.65
N THR A 49 9.22 -9.95 -18.36
CA THR A 49 9.30 -11.33 -17.88
C THR A 49 8.15 -11.64 -16.93
N THR A 50 6.98 -11.91 -17.47
CA THR A 50 5.80 -12.24 -16.68
C THR A 50 5.53 -13.74 -16.70
N ASP A 51 6.29 -14.49 -15.95
CA ASP A 51 5.77 -15.75 -15.42
C ASP A 51 5.08 -15.44 -14.08
N SER A 52 3.75 -15.44 -14.08
CA SER A 52 2.93 -15.02 -12.92
C SER A 52 2.59 -16.20 -11.99
N ALA A 53 2.96 -17.42 -12.35
CA ALA A 53 2.72 -18.58 -11.51
C ALA A 53 3.61 -18.54 -10.25
N GLY A 54 2.99 -18.52 -9.08
CA GLY A 54 3.72 -18.48 -7.81
C GLY A 54 4.25 -17.12 -7.38
N ARG A 55 3.95 -16.02 -8.11
CA ARG A 55 4.34 -14.66 -7.77
C ARG A 55 3.18 -13.90 -7.09
N LEU A 56 3.51 -13.13 -6.05
CA LEU A 56 2.62 -12.15 -5.44
C LEU A 56 3.13 -10.74 -5.74
N MET A 57 2.34 -9.92 -6.41
CA MET A 57 2.69 -8.53 -6.72
C MET A 57 2.08 -7.58 -5.69
N GLY A 58 2.87 -6.68 -5.11
CA GLY A 58 2.42 -5.61 -4.24
C GLY A 58 2.59 -4.23 -4.87
N LEU A 59 1.57 -3.37 -4.79
CA LEU A 59 1.68 -1.94 -5.07
C LEU A 59 1.66 -1.18 -3.75
N VAL A 60 2.73 -0.43 -3.45
CA VAL A 60 2.91 0.33 -2.21
C VAL A 60 3.05 1.81 -2.52
N PHE A 61 2.13 2.65 -2.04
CA PHE A 61 2.06 4.06 -2.43
C PHE A 61 1.41 4.92 -1.34
N PRO A 62 1.62 6.25 -1.33
CA PRO A 62 0.95 7.15 -0.40
C PRO A 62 -0.44 7.53 -0.89
N THR A 63 -1.28 7.95 0.04
CA THR A 63 -2.52 8.67 -0.26
C THR A 63 -2.19 10.13 -0.59
N HIS A 64 -2.68 10.64 -1.70
CA HIS A 64 -2.66 12.05 -2.05
C HIS A 64 -4.10 12.54 -2.31
N GLY A 65 -4.52 13.62 -1.65
CA GLY A 65 -5.85 14.20 -1.87
C GLY A 65 -6.98 13.17 -1.76
N PHE A 66 -6.91 12.26 -0.79
CA PHE A 66 -7.88 11.17 -0.57
C PHE A 66 -7.97 10.13 -1.71
N THR A 67 -7.04 10.16 -2.66
CA THR A 67 -6.95 9.21 -3.77
C THR A 67 -5.50 8.72 -3.96
N ALA A 68 -5.27 7.85 -4.92
CA ALA A 68 -3.92 7.45 -5.31
C ALA A 68 -3.26 8.52 -6.19
N PRO A 69 -1.94 8.75 -6.07
CA PRO A 69 -1.21 9.65 -6.95
C PRO A 69 -1.40 9.28 -8.41
N TRP A 70 -1.47 10.30 -9.29
CA TRP A 70 -1.64 10.08 -10.73
C TRP A 70 -0.60 9.13 -11.33
N GLN A 71 0.66 9.23 -10.88
CA GLN A 71 1.74 8.34 -11.31
C GLN A 71 1.45 6.88 -11.00
N VAL A 72 0.84 6.61 -9.83
CA VAL A 72 0.44 5.25 -9.42
C VAL A 72 -0.71 4.74 -10.29
N LEU A 73 -1.74 5.57 -10.51
CA LEU A 73 -2.88 5.22 -11.38
C LEU A 73 -2.41 4.93 -12.80
N LYS A 74 -1.56 5.79 -13.36
CA LYS A 74 -0.97 5.63 -14.69
C LYS A 74 -0.14 4.35 -14.79
N SER A 75 0.65 4.05 -13.78
CA SER A 75 1.46 2.83 -13.73
C SER A 75 0.59 1.59 -13.60
N ALA A 76 -0.41 1.59 -12.72
CA ALA A 76 -1.37 0.49 -12.60
C ALA A 76 -2.12 0.24 -13.91
N TRP A 77 -2.52 1.29 -14.61
CA TRP A 77 -3.15 1.18 -15.93
C TRP A 77 -2.21 0.59 -16.99
N ARG A 78 -0.93 0.89 -16.94
CA ARG A 78 0.09 0.41 -17.89
C ARG A 78 0.60 -1.01 -17.60
N LEU A 79 0.33 -1.57 -16.42
CA LEU A 79 0.68 -2.95 -16.11
C LEU A 79 0.16 -3.89 -17.20
N PRO A 80 0.85 -4.97 -17.54
CA PRO A 80 0.34 -5.99 -18.44
C PRO A 80 -0.93 -6.64 -17.88
N ARG A 81 -1.67 -7.37 -18.70
CA ARG A 81 -2.82 -8.14 -18.22
C ARG A 81 -2.36 -9.19 -17.21
N GLY A 82 -3.03 -9.25 -16.07
CA GLY A 82 -2.65 -10.06 -14.93
C GLY A 82 -2.80 -11.58 -15.11
N ARG A 83 -3.57 -12.02 -16.10
CA ARG A 83 -3.80 -13.47 -16.40
C ARG A 83 -4.04 -14.30 -15.12
N ALA A 84 -4.87 -13.79 -14.21
CA ALA A 84 -5.14 -14.33 -12.88
C ALA A 84 -3.93 -14.31 -11.90
N GLY A 85 -2.87 -13.57 -12.21
CA GLY A 85 -1.79 -13.26 -11.26
C GLY A 85 -2.35 -12.64 -9.98
N ARG A 86 -1.69 -12.89 -8.85
CA ARG A 86 -2.15 -12.42 -7.54
C ARG A 86 -1.49 -11.11 -7.19
N ALA A 87 -2.28 -10.16 -6.66
CA ALA A 87 -1.80 -8.83 -6.30
C ALA A 87 -2.41 -8.34 -4.99
N PHE A 88 -1.78 -7.33 -4.38
CA PHE A 88 -2.31 -6.59 -3.25
C PHE A 88 -1.93 -5.10 -3.35
N CYS A 89 -2.63 -4.27 -2.59
CA CYS A 89 -2.33 -2.85 -2.45
C CYS A 89 -2.06 -2.50 -0.98
N ALA A 90 -1.00 -1.73 -0.73
CA ALA A 90 -0.73 -1.12 0.56
C ALA A 90 -0.56 0.39 0.37
N THR A 91 -1.39 1.20 1.02
CA THR A 91 -1.27 2.66 0.95
C THR A 91 -0.83 3.23 2.29
N THR A 92 0.09 4.19 2.26
CA THR A 92 0.46 4.95 3.45
C THR A 92 -0.41 6.19 3.57
N ARG A 93 -0.78 6.52 4.80
CA ARG A 93 -1.60 7.67 5.15
C ARG A 93 -1.03 8.39 6.37
N ALA A 94 -1.41 9.65 6.58
CA ALA A 94 -0.92 10.48 7.67
C ALA A 94 -1.47 10.03 9.02
N GLY A 95 -0.68 9.30 9.82
CA GLY A 95 -0.97 9.02 11.21
C GLY A 95 -0.46 10.12 12.13
N LEU A 96 -1.20 10.43 13.19
CA LEU A 96 -0.84 11.43 14.18
C LEU A 96 -0.85 10.82 15.59
N LYS A 97 -0.02 11.39 16.47
CA LYS A 97 0.04 11.02 17.89
C LYS A 97 -0.09 12.23 18.79
N PHE A 98 -1.13 12.23 19.64
CA PHE A 98 -1.38 13.25 20.66
C PHE A 98 -1.44 12.58 22.05
N GLY A 99 -0.40 12.79 22.85
CA GLY A 99 -0.29 12.11 24.14
C GLY A 99 -0.38 10.57 23.96
N PRO A 100 -1.29 9.89 24.66
CA PRO A 100 -1.51 8.44 24.49
C PRO A 100 -2.34 8.11 23.25
N LEU A 101 -3.04 9.07 22.64
CA LEU A 101 -3.96 8.86 21.53
C LEU A 101 -3.24 8.75 20.19
N PHE A 102 -3.56 7.72 19.40
CA PHE A 102 -3.18 7.59 18.00
C PHE A 102 -4.39 7.89 17.11
N ILE A 103 -4.26 8.90 16.26
CA ILE A 103 -5.28 9.28 15.28
C ILE A 103 -4.86 8.68 13.93
N PRO A 104 -5.63 7.73 13.39
CA PRO A 104 -5.36 7.18 12.07
C PRO A 104 -5.62 8.25 11.00
N GLY A 105 -4.86 8.19 9.93
CA GLY A 105 -5.11 8.98 8.74
C GLY A 105 -6.31 8.47 7.95
N ILE A 106 -6.63 9.18 6.87
CA ILE A 106 -7.70 8.81 5.93
C ILE A 106 -7.05 8.46 4.59
N SER A 107 -7.27 7.24 4.11
CA SER A 107 -6.82 6.80 2.78
C SER A 107 -7.95 6.87 1.73
N ALA A 108 -9.17 6.99 2.20
CA ALA A 108 -10.36 7.14 1.37
C ALA A 108 -10.40 6.14 0.19
N SER A 109 -10.52 6.64 -1.04
CA SER A 109 -10.62 5.79 -2.24
C SER A 109 -9.28 5.23 -2.74
N ALA A 110 -8.13 5.73 -2.25
CA ALA A 110 -6.80 5.44 -2.79
C ALA A 110 -6.51 3.93 -3.00
N PRO A 111 -6.63 3.05 -1.99
CA PRO A 111 -6.32 1.65 -2.18
C PRO A 111 -7.37 0.91 -3.03
N PHE A 112 -8.62 1.37 -3.00
CA PHE A 112 -9.72 0.71 -3.72
C PHE A 112 -9.69 1.00 -5.22
N ILE A 113 -9.39 2.24 -5.63
CA ILE A 113 -9.27 2.61 -7.05
C ILE A 113 -8.13 1.80 -7.69
N VAL A 114 -6.97 1.71 -7.04
CA VAL A 114 -5.84 0.94 -7.56
C VAL A 114 -6.19 -0.55 -7.60
N SER A 115 -6.86 -1.08 -6.58
CA SER A 115 -7.32 -2.48 -6.56
C SER A 115 -8.32 -2.77 -7.68
N LEU A 116 -9.25 -1.85 -7.95
CA LEU A 116 -10.19 -1.96 -9.05
C LEU A 116 -9.47 -1.97 -10.41
N LEU A 117 -8.48 -1.10 -10.61
CA LEU A 117 -7.66 -1.11 -11.83
C LEU A 117 -6.93 -2.44 -12.01
N LEU A 118 -6.34 -2.99 -10.96
CA LEU A 118 -5.70 -4.31 -10.99
C LEU A 118 -6.71 -5.42 -11.33
N PHE A 119 -7.89 -5.38 -10.73
CA PHE A 119 -8.97 -6.33 -11.03
C PHE A 119 -9.41 -6.25 -12.50
N LEU A 120 -9.65 -5.05 -13.02
CA LEU A 120 -10.00 -4.83 -14.44
C LEU A 120 -8.90 -5.28 -15.41
N LYS A 121 -7.65 -5.29 -14.95
CA LYS A 121 -6.51 -5.84 -15.68
C LYS A 121 -6.36 -7.37 -15.56
N GLY A 122 -7.27 -8.03 -14.83
CA GLY A 122 -7.31 -9.48 -14.68
C GLY A 122 -6.41 -10.02 -13.57
N TYR A 123 -5.99 -9.18 -12.61
CA TYR A 123 -5.32 -9.65 -11.39
C TYR A 123 -6.34 -10.11 -10.35
N ARG A 124 -5.99 -11.14 -9.60
CA ARG A 124 -6.74 -11.53 -8.40
C ARG A 124 -6.22 -10.74 -7.21
N VAL A 125 -6.91 -9.67 -6.83
CA VAL A 125 -6.54 -8.88 -5.67
C VAL A 125 -6.79 -9.69 -4.40
N ARG A 126 -5.73 -9.93 -3.61
CA ARG A 126 -5.74 -10.76 -2.40
C ARG A 126 -5.77 -9.93 -1.12
N GLY A 127 -5.49 -8.65 -1.23
CA GLY A 127 -5.49 -7.81 -0.04
C GLY A 127 -5.39 -6.32 -0.32
N VAL A 128 -5.89 -5.57 0.65
CA VAL A 128 -5.80 -4.11 0.71
C VAL A 128 -5.46 -3.71 2.14
N MET A 129 -4.47 -2.83 2.30
CA MET A 129 -4.06 -2.34 3.60
C MET A 129 -3.82 -0.82 3.56
N SER A 130 -4.27 -0.13 4.62
CA SER A 130 -3.88 1.26 4.89
C SER A 130 -2.97 1.31 6.11
N VAL A 131 -1.82 1.96 5.96
CA VAL A 131 -0.74 2.02 6.95
C VAL A 131 -0.58 3.45 7.45
N ASP A 132 -0.80 3.66 8.74
CA ASP A 132 -0.55 4.94 9.38
C ASP A 132 0.96 5.17 9.51
N MET A 133 1.49 6.17 8.82
CA MET A 133 2.88 6.61 8.86
C MET A 133 2.96 8.07 9.34
N PRO A 134 4.12 8.53 9.83
CA PRO A 134 4.26 9.92 10.22
C PRO A 134 3.84 10.87 9.11
N SER A 135 3.01 11.87 9.45
CA SER A 135 2.55 12.84 8.47
C SER A 135 3.69 13.70 7.94
N ASN A 136 3.71 13.86 6.62
CA ASN A 136 4.62 14.78 5.91
C ASN A 136 3.86 15.99 5.32
N TRP A 137 2.62 16.17 5.70
CA TRP A 137 1.78 17.27 5.24
C TRP A 137 1.88 18.46 6.21
N PHE A 138 2.97 19.18 6.13
CA PHE A 138 3.33 20.24 7.07
C PHE A 138 2.40 21.46 7.07
N SER A 139 1.69 21.70 5.96
CA SER A 139 0.71 22.77 5.87
C SER A 139 -0.61 22.49 6.60
N LEU A 140 -0.94 21.23 6.84
CA LEU A 140 -2.21 20.83 7.46
C LEU A 140 -2.01 20.22 8.86
N HIS A 141 -0.89 19.56 9.10
CA HIS A 141 -0.62 18.86 10.34
C HIS A 141 0.60 19.46 11.09
N PRO A 142 0.55 19.56 12.42
CA PRO A 142 1.72 19.98 13.19
C PRO A 142 2.85 18.97 13.02
N ILE A 143 4.07 19.48 12.90
CA ILE A 143 5.27 18.64 12.83
C ILE A 143 5.36 17.80 14.11
N GLN A 144 5.31 16.49 13.94
CA GLN A 144 5.42 15.56 15.06
C GLN A 144 6.89 15.46 15.51
N SER A 145 7.11 15.50 16.83
CA SER A 145 8.45 15.24 17.36
C SER A 145 8.95 13.85 16.97
N ARG A 146 10.27 13.67 16.88
CA ARG A 146 10.90 12.39 16.53
C ARG A 146 10.36 11.22 17.35
N LYS A 147 10.22 11.39 18.67
CA LYS A 147 9.65 10.38 19.57
C LYS A 147 8.22 9.95 19.19
N LYS A 148 7.39 10.90 18.73
CA LYS A 148 6.03 10.60 18.27
C LYS A 148 6.04 9.87 16.93
N GLN A 149 6.91 10.28 16.00
CA GLN A 149 7.08 9.61 14.72
C GLN A 149 7.53 8.17 14.90
N GLU A 150 8.54 7.93 15.74
CA GLU A 150 9.02 6.59 16.10
C GLU A 150 7.90 5.71 16.68
N ALA A 151 7.08 6.27 17.56
CA ALA A 151 5.93 5.53 18.14
C ALA A 151 4.88 5.14 17.09
N ILE A 152 4.63 5.99 16.07
CA ILE A 152 3.75 5.65 14.93
C ILE A 152 4.35 4.50 14.12
N ILE A 153 5.64 4.57 13.81
CA ILE A 153 6.39 3.56 13.06
C ILE A 153 6.38 2.20 13.79
N LEU A 154 6.68 2.21 15.09
CA LEU A 154 6.67 1.00 15.93
C LEU A 154 5.30 0.32 15.96
N ARG A 155 4.22 1.09 15.90
CA ARG A 155 2.85 0.56 15.83
C ARG A 155 2.51 0.03 14.45
N ALA A 156 3.01 0.65 13.40
CA ALA A 156 2.70 0.28 12.01
C ALA A 156 3.39 -1.03 11.60
N ARG A 157 4.65 -1.21 11.94
CA ARG A 157 5.50 -2.32 11.48
C ARG A 157 4.90 -3.71 11.72
N PRO A 158 4.48 -4.11 12.95
CA PRO A 158 3.93 -5.45 13.17
C PRO A 158 2.63 -5.69 12.40
N ARG A 159 1.84 -4.65 12.15
CA ARG A 159 0.62 -4.75 11.34
C ARG A 159 0.94 -5.05 9.88
N VAL A 160 1.97 -4.40 9.32
CA VAL A 160 2.46 -4.63 7.95
C VAL A 160 3.02 -6.04 7.82
N MET A 161 3.82 -6.48 8.79
CA MET A 161 4.39 -7.83 8.80
C MET A 161 3.28 -8.91 8.89
N GLY A 162 2.30 -8.74 9.77
CA GLY A 162 1.17 -9.68 9.87
C GLY A 162 0.26 -9.67 8.65
N PHE A 163 0.18 -8.57 7.91
CA PHE A 163 -0.58 -8.51 6.66
C PHE A 163 0.05 -9.39 5.58
N ILE A 164 1.35 -9.22 5.30
CA ILE A 164 2.03 -10.02 4.27
C ILE A 164 2.07 -11.49 4.65
N GLU A 165 2.27 -11.82 5.92
CA GLU A 165 2.27 -13.19 6.41
C GLU A 165 0.96 -13.92 6.08
N ARG A 166 -0.18 -13.31 6.37
CA ARG A 166 -1.50 -13.89 6.02
C ARG A 166 -1.69 -14.07 4.52
N LEU A 167 -1.17 -13.15 3.70
CA LEU A 167 -1.23 -13.29 2.25
C LEU A 167 -0.35 -14.47 1.79
N LEU A 168 0.86 -14.62 2.34
CA LEU A 168 1.77 -15.71 2.02
C LEU A 168 1.20 -17.08 2.40
N ASP A 169 0.44 -17.15 3.49
CA ASP A 169 -0.29 -18.35 3.91
C ASP A 169 -1.55 -18.63 3.04
N GLY A 170 -1.78 -17.81 2.00
CA GLY A 170 -2.88 -17.99 1.04
C GLY A 170 -4.19 -17.33 1.44
N GLY A 171 -4.22 -16.60 2.53
CA GLY A 171 -5.36 -15.81 2.97
C GLY A 171 -5.65 -14.64 2.03
N SER A 172 -6.82 -14.03 2.21
CA SER A 172 -7.16 -12.72 1.65
C SER A 172 -7.37 -11.76 2.81
N VAL A 173 -6.78 -10.56 2.71
CA VAL A 173 -6.79 -9.61 3.81
C VAL A 173 -7.29 -8.26 3.34
N TRP A 174 -8.51 -7.94 3.68
CA TRP A 174 -9.16 -6.66 3.37
C TRP A 174 -9.16 -5.79 4.62
N CYS A 175 -7.97 -5.35 5.04
CA CYS A 175 -7.78 -4.61 6.27
C CYS A 175 -7.78 -3.11 6.03
N THR A 176 -8.96 -2.54 6.20
CA THR A 176 -9.02 -1.21 6.76
C THR A 176 -10.06 -1.26 7.87
N ARG A 177 -9.68 -0.91 9.06
CA ARG A 177 -10.53 -0.99 10.26
C ARG A 177 -11.80 -0.12 10.16
N ASN A 178 -11.85 0.76 9.17
CA ASN A 178 -12.93 1.72 8.92
C ASN A 178 -13.33 1.78 7.44
N ASN A 179 -13.24 0.67 6.69
CA ASN A 179 -13.47 0.65 5.22
C ASN A 179 -14.75 1.35 4.79
N PHE A 180 -15.85 1.11 5.48
CA PHE A 180 -17.14 1.66 5.09
C PHE A 180 -17.18 3.20 5.25
N PHE A 181 -16.72 3.70 6.38
CA PHE A 181 -16.64 5.14 6.63
C PHE A 181 -15.61 5.81 5.72
N GLU A 182 -14.46 5.18 5.48
CA GLU A 182 -13.43 5.73 4.59
C GLU A 182 -13.90 5.81 3.14
N ILE A 183 -14.67 4.84 2.66
CA ILE A 183 -15.22 4.85 1.30
C ILE A 183 -16.26 5.97 1.16
N ILE A 184 -17.20 6.10 2.09
CA ILE A 184 -18.23 7.12 2.04
C ILE A 184 -17.61 8.53 2.13
N TRP A 185 -16.75 8.77 3.11
CA TRP A 185 -16.04 10.04 3.25
C TRP A 185 -15.12 10.33 2.08
N GLY A 186 -14.45 9.30 1.55
CA GLY A 186 -13.59 9.44 0.39
C GLY A 186 -14.32 9.81 -0.88
N LEU A 187 -15.49 9.28 -1.11
CA LEU A 187 -16.35 9.66 -2.23
C LEU A 187 -16.86 11.09 -2.06
N LEU A 188 -17.30 11.49 -0.87
CA LEU A 188 -17.74 12.85 -0.59
C LEU A 188 -16.62 13.88 -0.73
N LEU A 189 -15.42 13.60 -0.18
CA LEU A 189 -14.28 14.51 -0.23
C LEU A 189 -13.62 14.58 -1.61
N SER A 190 -13.63 13.49 -2.39
CA SER A 190 -13.12 13.53 -3.77
C SER A 190 -14.01 14.39 -4.68
N TRP A 191 -15.29 14.47 -4.42
CA TRP A 191 -16.20 15.40 -5.12
C TRP A 191 -15.86 16.87 -4.81
N ILE A 192 -15.57 17.19 -3.57
CA ILE A 192 -15.23 18.56 -3.13
C ILE A 192 -13.85 19.00 -3.66
N SER A 193 -12.91 18.10 -3.88
CA SER A 193 -11.55 18.41 -4.37
C SER A 193 -11.47 18.55 -5.89
N VAL A 194 -12.51 18.23 -6.63
CA VAL A 194 -12.60 18.32 -8.11
C VAL A 194 -13.47 19.51 -8.54
N ALA A 195 -14.25 20.09 -7.64
CA ALA A 195 -15.03 21.31 -7.85
C ALA A 195 -14.25 22.56 -7.47
#